data_3aac9babe30aebcc7f18de05d5f894f5
#
_entry.id   3aac9babe30aebcc7f18de05d5f894f5
#
_cell.length_a   1.000
_cell.length_b   1.000
_cell.length_c   1.000
_cell.angle_alpha   90.00
_cell.angle_beta   90.00
_cell.angle_gamma   90.00
#
_symmetry.space_group_name_H-M   'P 1'
#
loop_
_entity.id
_entity.type
_entity.pdbx_description
1 polymer ?
#
loop_
_entity_poly.entity_id
_entity_poly.type
_entity_poly.pdbx_seq_one_letter_code
_entity_poly.pdbx_strand_id
1 'polypeptide(L)'
;QPHGYGPTRFLRKDFVEEISAALRENDEIWMSEIFYAGGTAVKDISANDLIEDIKAKGKKAYFVEDRNDFLNEVKSSLSNNSVLLLMGARDPSLEEFCKELYEKL
;
A
#
# COMPACT_ATOMS: atom_id res chain seq x y z
N GLN A 1 0.53 -3.55 0.96
CA GLN A 1 0.97 -4.26 -0.25
C GLN A 1 -0.16 -5.14 -0.78
N PRO A 2 -0.79 -4.80 -1.91
CA PRO A 2 -1.82 -5.63 -2.50
C PRO A 2 -1.24 -6.97 -2.97
N HIS A 3 -2.07 -8.00 -2.99
CA HIS A 3 -1.68 -9.34 -3.40
C HIS A 3 -2.54 -9.84 -4.56
N GLY A 4 -1.87 -10.21 -5.68
CA GLY A 4 -2.51 -10.81 -6.85
C GLY A 4 -3.21 -9.80 -7.75
N TYR A 5 -2.98 -9.92 -9.07
CA TYR A 5 -3.57 -9.00 -10.05
C TYR A 5 -5.08 -9.21 -10.21
N GLY A 6 -5.52 -10.47 -10.24
CA GLY A 6 -6.93 -10.81 -10.35
C GLY A 6 -7.77 -10.29 -9.19
N PRO A 7 -7.44 -10.64 -7.95
CA PRO A 7 -8.16 -10.13 -6.78
C PRO A 7 -8.13 -8.61 -6.68
N THR A 8 -6.99 -7.97 -6.95
CA THR A 8 -6.87 -6.51 -6.90
C THR A 8 -7.78 -5.85 -7.93
N ARG A 9 -7.82 -6.37 -9.16
CA ARG A 9 -8.70 -5.87 -10.21
C ARG A 9 -10.18 -6.06 -9.85
N PHE A 10 -10.53 -7.23 -9.35
CA PHE A 10 -11.91 -7.56 -9.00
C PHE A 10 -12.43 -6.71 -7.84
N LEU A 11 -11.61 -6.49 -6.82
CA LEU A 11 -12.00 -5.78 -5.61
C LEU A 11 -11.69 -4.28 -5.64
N ARG A 12 -11.14 -3.77 -6.74
CA ARG A 12 -10.66 -2.39 -6.85
C ARG A 12 -11.66 -1.35 -6.33
N LYS A 13 -12.89 -1.40 -6.83
CA LYS A 13 -13.92 -0.40 -6.47
C LYS A 13 -14.25 -0.47 -4.98
N ASP A 14 -14.53 -1.67 -4.47
CA ASP A 14 -14.91 -1.85 -3.07
C ASP A 14 -13.76 -1.46 -2.14
N PHE A 15 -12.55 -1.87 -2.47
CA PHE A 15 -11.37 -1.52 -1.69
C PHE A 15 -11.17 0.00 -1.62
N VAL A 16 -11.25 0.68 -2.76
CA VAL A 16 -11.08 2.14 -2.82
C VAL A 16 -12.15 2.85 -2.00
N GLU A 17 -13.41 2.42 -2.10
CA GLU A 17 -14.52 3.00 -1.33
C GLU A 17 -14.31 2.80 0.18
N GLU A 18 -13.99 1.59 0.62
CA GLU A 18 -13.82 1.27 2.04
C GLU A 18 -12.61 1.97 2.65
N ILE A 19 -11.47 1.94 1.99
CA ILE A 19 -10.26 2.62 2.48
C ILE A 19 -10.47 4.13 2.52
N SER A 20 -11.08 4.71 1.50
CA SER A 20 -11.32 6.15 1.46
C SER A 20 -12.26 6.59 2.57
N ALA A 21 -13.26 5.77 2.91
CA ALA A 21 -14.16 6.05 4.03
C ALA A 21 -13.46 5.93 5.40
N ALA A 22 -12.48 5.04 5.52
CA ALA A 22 -11.77 4.78 6.77
C ALA A 22 -10.66 5.82 7.06
N LEU A 23 -10.03 6.38 6.03
CA LEU A 23 -8.95 7.35 6.19
C LEU A 23 -9.47 8.67 6.75
N ARG A 24 -8.88 9.09 7.87
CA ARG A 24 -9.15 10.39 8.48
C ARG A 24 -8.29 11.47 7.84
N GLU A 25 -8.51 12.73 8.21
CA GLU A 25 -7.84 13.89 7.61
C GLU A 25 -6.31 13.79 7.60
N ASN A 26 -5.72 13.28 8.68
CA ASN A 26 -4.26 13.17 8.81
C ASN A 26 -3.72 11.77 8.52
N ASP A 27 -4.58 10.85 8.15
CA ASP A 27 -4.15 9.50 7.79
C ASP A 27 -3.64 9.47 6.36
N GLU A 28 -2.65 8.63 6.11
CA GLU A 28 -2.08 8.42 4.78
C GLU A 28 -2.10 6.93 4.46
N ILE A 29 -2.31 6.60 3.19
CA ILE A 29 -2.10 5.25 2.69
C ILE A 29 -0.95 5.25 1.69
N TRP A 30 -0.06 4.29 1.87
CA TRP A 30 1.07 4.04 0.99
C TRP A 30 0.95 2.63 0.42
N MET A 31 1.08 2.48 -0.88
CA MET A 31 1.06 1.17 -1.52
C MET A 31 2.33 0.93 -2.31
N SER A 32 2.91 -0.24 -2.12
CA SER A 32 3.90 -0.78 -3.04
C SER A 32 3.19 -1.53 -4.17
N GLU A 33 3.93 -1.92 -5.20
CA GLU A 33 3.35 -2.65 -6.33
C GLU A 33 2.75 -3.98 -5.88
N ILE A 34 1.81 -4.49 -6.67
CA ILE A 34 1.08 -5.73 -6.40
C ILE A 34 2.07 -6.89 -6.26
N PHE A 35 1.97 -7.62 -5.15
CA PHE A 35 2.74 -8.83 -4.96
C PHE A 35 2.22 -9.92 -5.89
N TYR A 36 3.12 -10.50 -6.69
CA TYR A 36 2.80 -11.52 -7.66
C TYR A 36 3.50 -12.83 -7.28
N ALA A 37 2.70 -13.81 -6.88
CA ALA A 37 3.23 -15.11 -6.41
C ALA A 37 3.54 -16.09 -7.54
N GLY A 38 3.38 -15.70 -8.80
CA GLY A 38 3.58 -16.54 -9.98
C GLY A 38 2.29 -17.06 -10.59
N GLY A 39 2.38 -17.71 -11.74
CA GLY A 39 1.22 -18.22 -12.48
C GLY A 39 0.95 -17.46 -13.76
N THR A 40 -0.27 -17.56 -14.28
CA THR A 40 -0.69 -17.02 -15.58
C THR A 40 -1.54 -15.76 -15.46
N ALA A 41 -1.33 -14.97 -14.42
CA ALA A 41 -2.12 -13.75 -14.19
C ALA A 41 -1.89 -12.69 -15.27
N VAL A 42 -2.97 -12.02 -15.67
CA VAL A 42 -2.91 -10.87 -16.56
C VAL A 42 -2.51 -9.64 -15.74
N LYS A 43 -1.38 -9.04 -16.10
CA LYS A 43 -0.81 -7.87 -15.39
C LYS A 43 -1.31 -6.56 -16.03
N ASP A 44 -2.61 -6.33 -15.98
CA ASP A 44 -3.26 -5.15 -16.58
C ASP A 44 -3.69 -4.09 -15.56
N ILE A 45 -3.25 -4.24 -14.31
CA ILE A 45 -3.53 -3.29 -13.23
C ILE A 45 -2.26 -3.07 -12.40
N SER A 46 -2.11 -1.88 -11.86
CA SER A 46 -1.06 -1.53 -10.91
C SER A 46 -1.67 -1.06 -9.60
N ALA A 47 -0.95 -1.22 -8.49
CA ALA A 47 -1.34 -0.60 -7.22
C ALA A 47 -1.49 0.91 -7.36
N ASN A 48 -0.74 1.55 -8.27
CA ASN A 48 -0.89 2.97 -8.55
C ASN A 48 -2.28 3.35 -9.05
N ASP A 49 -2.97 2.44 -9.74
CA ASP A 49 -4.36 2.69 -10.18
C ASP A 49 -5.29 2.89 -8.98
N LEU A 50 -5.10 2.08 -7.93
CA LEU A 50 -5.86 2.21 -6.70
C LEU A 50 -5.50 3.51 -5.97
N ILE A 51 -4.23 3.86 -5.94
CA ILE A 51 -3.76 5.11 -5.33
C ILE A 51 -4.37 6.33 -6.04
N GLU A 52 -4.40 6.33 -7.36
CA GLU A 52 -5.03 7.43 -8.12
C GLU A 52 -6.53 7.53 -7.84
N ASP A 53 -7.22 6.39 -7.71
CA ASP A 53 -8.63 6.37 -7.35
C ASP A 53 -8.87 6.95 -5.95
N ILE A 54 -8.01 6.64 -4.99
CA ILE A 54 -8.10 7.14 -3.61
C ILE A 54 -7.81 8.65 -3.56
N LYS A 55 -6.80 9.11 -4.31
CA LYS A 55 -6.51 10.54 -4.47
C LYS A 55 -7.71 11.30 -5.02
N ALA A 56 -8.41 10.72 -6.00
CA ALA A 56 -9.60 11.33 -6.59
C ALA A 56 -10.71 11.53 -5.58
N LYS A 57 -10.71 10.82 -4.47
CA LYS A 57 -11.64 11.00 -3.35
C LYS A 57 -11.14 12.02 -2.30
N GLY A 58 -10.05 12.71 -2.59
CA GLY A 58 -9.50 13.75 -1.72
C GLY A 58 -8.67 13.24 -0.56
N LYS A 59 -8.22 12.00 -0.60
CA LYS A 59 -7.43 11.39 0.47
C LYS A 59 -5.94 11.43 0.15
N LYS A 60 -5.11 11.34 1.19
CA LYS A 60 -3.65 11.33 1.08
C LYS A 60 -3.20 9.91 0.74
N ALA A 61 -2.85 9.67 -0.50
CA ALA A 61 -2.47 8.37 -1.00
C ALA A 61 -1.21 8.47 -1.85
N TYR A 62 -0.28 7.53 -1.67
CA TYR A 62 1.03 7.55 -2.31
C TYR A 62 1.40 6.16 -2.80
N PHE A 63 2.02 6.12 -3.97
CA PHE A 63 2.53 4.89 -4.56
C PHE A 63 4.05 4.85 -4.48
N VAL A 64 4.59 3.73 -4.01
CA VAL A 64 6.03 3.44 -4.00
C VAL A 64 6.22 2.12 -4.72
N GLU A 65 6.72 2.16 -5.94
CA GLU A 65 6.85 0.95 -6.77
C GLU A 65 7.64 -0.14 -6.05
N ASP A 66 8.81 0.21 -5.53
CA ASP A 66 9.64 -0.69 -4.73
C ASP A 66 9.49 -0.33 -3.24
N ARG A 67 8.99 -1.27 -2.45
CA ARG A 67 8.81 -1.05 -1.01
C ARG A 67 10.12 -0.72 -0.26
N ASN A 68 11.27 -1.04 -0.84
CA ASN A 68 12.56 -0.71 -0.23
C ASN A 68 12.83 0.80 -0.22
N ASP A 69 12.14 1.56 -1.07
CA ASP A 69 12.25 3.02 -1.10
C ASP A 69 11.28 3.70 -0.12
N PHE A 70 10.34 2.94 0.44
CA PHE A 70 9.26 3.47 1.27
C PHE A 70 9.78 4.29 2.45
N LEU A 71 10.77 3.77 3.18
CA LEU A 71 11.28 4.44 4.37
C LEU A 71 11.79 5.85 4.08
N ASN A 72 12.53 6.01 2.99
CA ASN A 72 13.09 7.30 2.61
C ASN A 72 12.00 8.32 2.28
N GLU A 73 10.90 7.85 1.70
CA GLU A 73 9.80 8.72 1.29
C GLU A 73 8.85 9.07 2.44
N VAL A 74 8.59 8.12 3.34
CA VAL A 74 7.64 8.32 4.43
C VAL A 74 8.21 9.06 5.64
N LYS A 75 9.53 9.11 5.79
CA LYS A 75 10.19 9.70 6.97
C LYS A 75 9.68 11.08 7.33
N SER A 76 9.49 11.95 6.36
CA SER A 76 9.03 13.32 6.58
C SER A 76 7.60 13.41 7.12
N SER A 77 6.80 12.36 6.91
CA SER A 77 5.41 12.30 7.37
C SER A 77 5.28 11.69 8.77
N LEU A 78 6.33 11.05 9.26
CA LEU A 78 6.28 10.36 10.56
C LEU A 78 6.65 11.30 11.71
N SER A 79 5.96 11.11 12.84
CA SER A 79 6.22 11.80 14.10
C SER A 79 6.21 10.79 15.24
N ASN A 80 6.53 11.24 16.46
CA ASN A 80 6.49 10.39 17.65
C ASN A 80 5.09 9.85 17.97
N ASN A 81 4.04 10.49 17.41
CA ASN A 81 2.65 10.10 17.64
C ASN A 81 2.06 9.34 16.44
N SER A 82 2.88 8.98 15.47
CA SER A 82 2.44 8.22 14.30
C SER A 82 2.37 6.72 14.60
N VAL A 83 1.39 6.06 14.00
CA VAL A 83 1.30 4.60 13.96
C VAL A 83 1.51 4.16 12.53
N LEU A 84 2.47 3.28 12.30
CA LEU A 84 2.73 2.70 11.00
C LEU A 84 2.17 1.27 10.98
N LEU A 85 1.10 1.08 10.23
CA LEU A 85 0.44 -0.23 10.10
C LEU A 85 0.81 -0.84 8.75
N LEU A 86 1.50 -1.99 8.77
CA LEU A 86 1.83 -2.73 7.57
C LEU A 86 0.77 -3.81 7.32
N MET A 87 0.24 -3.82 6.12
CA MET A 87 -0.83 -4.75 5.72
C MET A 87 -0.45 -5.45 4.42
N GLY A 88 -0.77 -6.72 4.34
CA GLY A 88 -0.52 -7.52 3.15
C GLY A 88 -0.82 -8.98 3.40
N ALA A 89 -0.89 -9.75 2.33
CA ALA A 89 -1.15 -11.18 2.40
C ALA A 89 -0.14 -11.94 1.54
N ARG A 90 0.10 -13.19 1.90
CA ARG A 90 0.89 -14.19 1.16
C ARG A 90 2.36 -13.88 0.92
N ASP A 91 2.83 -12.68 1.10
CA ASP A 91 4.24 -12.37 0.99
C ASP A 91 4.95 -12.74 2.30
N PRO A 92 5.74 -13.82 2.35
CA PRO A 92 6.40 -14.24 3.58
C PRO A 92 7.49 -13.27 4.03
N SER A 93 7.97 -12.40 3.15
CA SER A 93 9.01 -11.42 3.48
C SER A 93 8.45 -10.13 4.13
N LEU A 94 7.14 -9.96 4.19
CA LEU A 94 6.54 -8.73 4.74
C LEU A 94 6.82 -8.56 6.23
N GLU A 95 6.81 -9.65 6.98
CA GLU A 95 7.12 -9.61 8.41
C GLU A 95 8.56 -9.16 8.67
N GLU A 96 9.50 -9.70 7.91
CA GLU A 96 10.90 -9.29 8.01
C GLU A 96 11.09 -7.83 7.60
N PHE A 97 10.43 -7.41 6.54
CA PHE A 97 10.41 -6.01 6.13
C PHE A 97 9.90 -5.09 7.25
N CYS A 98 8.87 -5.50 7.98
CA CYS A 98 8.34 -4.75 9.11
C CYS A 98 9.40 -4.58 10.21
N LYS A 99 10.13 -5.64 10.53
CA LYS A 99 11.21 -5.62 11.51
C LYS A 99 12.33 -4.68 11.09
N GLU A 100 12.74 -4.74 9.83
CA GLU A 100 13.76 -3.85 9.28
C GLU A 100 13.35 -2.38 9.36
N LEU A 101 12.11 -2.06 9.03
CA LEU A 101 11.58 -0.70 9.17
C LEU A 101 11.65 -0.22 10.62
N TYR A 102 11.22 -1.06 11.54
CA TYR A 102 11.23 -0.72 12.97
C TYR A 102 12.65 -0.38 13.45
N GLU A 103 13.64 -1.17 13.04
CA GLU A 103 15.03 -0.95 13.43
C GLU A 103 15.61 0.35 12.86
N LYS A 104 15.14 0.77 11.68
CA LYS A 104 15.63 1.99 11.00
C LYS A 104 14.88 3.26 11.40
N LEU A 105 13.77 3.13 12.06
CA LEU A 105 13.01 4.25 12.60
C LEU A 105 13.46 4.58 14.01
#